data_7c5dc14a4366c8784deff083aa51b061
#
_entry.id   7c5dc14a4366c8784deff083aa51b061
#
_cell.length_a   1.000
_cell.length_b   1.000
_cell.length_c   1.000
_cell.angle_alpha   90.00
_cell.angle_beta   90.00
_cell.angle_gamma   90.00
#
_symmetry.space_group_name_H-M   'P 1'
#
loop_
_entity.id
_entity.type
_entity.pdbx_description
1 polymer ?
#
loop_
_entity_poly.entity_id
_entity_poly.type
_entity_poly.pdbx_seq_one_letter_code
_entity_poly.pdbx_strand_id
1 'polypeptide(L)'
;ASDRQKSQEGNYWDIFLNLNFDYDTRNQKFQTTDGSRNRYFVNLPMISETSTITNTYIYKIYGEMYESNVSSFSVYLKSSNSLKSKDIKLSERILLPSNRLRGFERGKFGPKDGDDFIGGNYAAAFNFSSTIPKILENSENIDFLFFLDAANVWGVDYFNGDDEGSEIRSSIGIGIDWLTPVGPLSFTLAEAITKSSTDVTESFRFNLGTTF
;
A
#
# COMPACT_ATOMS: atom_id res chain seq x y z
N ALA A 1 -9.36 19.67 -11.86
CA ALA A 1 -8.84 20.06 -10.53
C ALA A 1 -9.81 21.05 -9.88
N SER A 2 -10.18 20.84 -8.62
CA SER A 2 -11.02 21.77 -7.86
C SER A 2 -10.30 23.10 -7.60
N ASP A 3 -11.05 24.15 -7.23
CA ASP A 3 -10.44 25.46 -6.89
C ASP A 3 -9.53 25.33 -5.66
N ARG A 4 -9.82 24.40 -4.76
CA ARG A 4 -8.95 24.08 -3.61
C ARG A 4 -7.63 23.46 -4.04
N GLN A 5 -7.63 22.54 -5.00
CA GLN A 5 -6.40 21.97 -5.56
C GLN A 5 -5.57 23.06 -6.27
N LYS A 6 -6.22 23.93 -7.04
CA LYS A 6 -5.54 25.07 -7.69
C LYS A 6 -4.94 26.05 -6.69
N SER A 7 -5.61 26.26 -5.52
CA SER A 7 -5.08 27.14 -4.47
C SER A 7 -3.81 26.60 -3.79
N GLN A 8 -3.49 25.32 -3.97
CA GLN A 8 -2.28 24.69 -3.46
C GLN A 8 -1.11 24.73 -4.48
N GLU A 9 -1.30 25.30 -5.65
CA GLU A 9 -0.21 25.53 -6.60
C GLU A 9 0.79 26.56 -6.04
N GLY A 10 2.08 26.23 -6.13
CA GLY A 10 3.14 27.13 -5.65
C GLY A 10 4.49 26.45 -5.52
N ASN A 11 5.49 27.24 -5.17
CA ASN A 11 6.81 26.75 -4.80
C ASN A 11 6.88 26.64 -3.29
N TYR A 12 7.25 25.46 -2.79
CA TYR A 12 7.32 25.15 -1.37
C TYR A 12 8.73 24.72 -1.00
N TRP A 13 9.20 25.19 0.15
CA TRP A 13 10.45 24.75 0.75
C TRP A 13 10.14 23.94 2.00
N ASP A 14 10.42 22.65 1.94
CA ASP A 14 10.18 21.74 3.05
C ASP A 14 11.45 20.96 3.37
N ILE A 15 11.88 20.99 4.62
CA ILE A 15 12.97 20.19 5.17
C ILE A 15 12.39 19.23 6.20
N PHE A 16 12.64 17.94 6.01
CA PHE A 16 12.15 16.89 6.89
C PHE A 16 13.31 16.11 7.50
N LEU A 17 13.10 15.65 8.74
CA LEU A 17 13.92 14.62 9.37
C LEU A 17 13.21 13.27 9.21
N ASN A 18 13.87 12.34 8.52
CA ASN A 18 13.35 10.99 8.33
C ASN A 18 14.01 10.05 9.34
N LEU A 19 13.19 9.45 10.21
CA LEU A 19 13.61 8.40 11.13
C LEU A 19 13.08 7.06 10.62
N ASN A 20 13.96 6.07 10.55
CA ASN A 20 13.61 4.71 10.10
C ASN A 20 14.09 3.70 11.13
N PHE A 21 13.16 2.90 11.64
CA PHE A 21 13.41 1.76 12.52
C PHE A 21 13.06 0.50 11.75
N ASP A 22 14.03 -0.38 11.55
CA ASP A 22 13.88 -1.62 10.78
C ASP A 22 14.41 -2.79 11.61
N TYR A 23 13.51 -3.72 11.94
CA TYR A 23 13.84 -4.95 12.64
C TYR A 23 13.44 -6.14 11.76
N ASP A 24 14.44 -6.86 11.25
CA ASP A 24 14.29 -7.92 10.27
C ASP A 24 14.85 -9.25 10.81
N THR A 25 13.96 -10.21 11.02
CA THR A 25 14.29 -11.58 11.47
C THR A 25 14.01 -12.63 10.39
N ARG A 26 13.78 -12.21 9.15
CA ARG A 26 13.53 -13.13 8.05
C ARG A 26 14.75 -13.99 7.78
N ASN A 27 14.50 -15.25 7.43
CA ASN A 27 15.57 -16.19 7.07
C ASN A 27 16.33 -15.76 5.79
N GLN A 28 15.65 -15.09 4.86
CA GLN A 28 16.23 -14.54 3.63
C GLN A 28 15.41 -13.36 3.10
N LYS A 29 16.01 -12.52 2.25
CA LYS A 29 15.35 -11.30 1.74
C LYS A 29 14.36 -11.58 0.60
N PHE A 30 14.68 -12.55 -0.25
CA PHE A 30 13.85 -12.98 -1.36
C PHE A 30 13.36 -14.38 -1.08
N GLN A 31 12.17 -14.74 -1.57
CA GLN A 31 11.53 -16.03 -1.31
C GLN A 31 11.57 -16.41 0.19
N THR A 32 11.28 -15.43 1.03
CA THR A 32 11.25 -15.59 2.49
C THR A 32 10.28 -16.69 2.87
N THR A 33 10.72 -17.66 3.65
CA THR A 33 9.89 -18.79 4.10
C THR A 33 9.53 -18.70 5.58
N ASP A 34 10.32 -17.97 6.37
CA ASP A 34 10.11 -17.86 7.82
C ASP A 34 10.63 -16.53 8.38
N GLY A 35 10.08 -16.13 9.53
CA GLY A 35 10.46 -14.93 10.22
C GLY A 35 9.56 -13.73 9.97
N SER A 36 9.98 -12.57 10.42
CA SER A 36 9.18 -11.35 10.32
C SER A 36 10.05 -10.12 10.05
N ARG A 37 9.40 -9.07 9.55
CA ARG A 37 10.02 -7.75 9.43
C ARG A 37 9.08 -6.69 9.95
N ASN A 38 9.59 -5.84 10.85
CA ASN A 38 8.92 -4.66 11.39
C ASN A 38 9.63 -3.41 10.88
N ARG A 39 8.90 -2.49 10.29
CA ARG A 39 9.43 -1.19 9.87
C ARG A 39 8.53 -0.08 10.37
N TYR A 40 9.16 0.94 10.95
CA TYR A 40 8.47 2.15 11.33
C TYR A 40 9.22 3.37 10.80
N PHE A 41 8.54 4.17 10.04
CA PHE A 41 9.06 5.40 9.43
C PHE A 41 8.33 6.59 10.00
N VAL A 42 9.09 7.60 10.41
CA VAL A 42 8.54 8.90 10.80
C VAL A 42 9.18 9.97 9.93
N ASN A 43 8.36 10.79 9.32
CA ASN A 43 8.78 11.98 8.61
C ASN A 43 8.37 13.20 9.42
N LEU A 44 9.35 13.87 10.05
CA LEU A 44 9.15 15.02 10.93
C LEU A 44 9.46 16.32 10.17
N PRO A 45 8.52 17.28 10.10
CA PRO A 45 8.79 18.56 9.48
C PRO A 45 9.72 19.39 10.38
N MET A 46 10.89 19.80 9.84
CA MET A 46 11.84 20.68 10.54
C MET A 46 11.61 22.14 10.14
N ILE A 47 11.58 22.41 8.84
CA ILE A 47 11.21 23.70 8.26
C ILE A 47 10.20 23.38 7.18
N SER A 48 8.95 23.71 7.40
CA SER A 48 7.88 23.40 6.46
C SER A 48 6.75 24.42 6.58
N GLU A 49 6.16 24.77 5.45
CA GLU A 49 5.01 25.67 5.43
C GLU A 49 3.73 25.00 5.93
N THR A 50 3.55 23.72 5.67
CA THR A 50 2.39 22.93 6.11
C THR A 50 2.61 22.18 7.41
N SER A 51 3.87 21.89 7.75
CA SER A 51 4.24 21.19 8.98
C SER A 51 3.47 19.88 9.19
N THR A 52 3.50 19.02 8.15
CA THR A 52 2.83 17.71 8.19
C THR A 52 3.77 16.64 8.74
N ILE A 53 3.35 15.96 9.79
CA ILE A 53 4.01 14.74 10.30
C ILE A 53 3.41 13.51 9.62
N THR A 54 4.26 12.63 9.12
CA THR A 54 3.82 11.37 8.52
C THR A 54 4.40 10.19 9.28
N ASN A 55 3.56 9.24 9.65
CA ASN A 55 3.94 7.99 10.28
C ASN A 55 3.57 6.83 9.36
N THR A 56 4.46 5.85 9.21
CA THR A 56 4.20 4.63 8.45
C THR A 56 4.69 3.42 9.25
N TYR A 57 3.80 2.49 9.50
CA TYR A 57 4.11 1.21 10.12
C TYR A 57 3.87 0.08 9.14
N ILE A 58 4.84 -0.81 9.01
CA ILE A 58 4.77 -1.99 8.14
C ILE A 58 5.23 -3.20 8.93
N TYR A 59 4.35 -4.16 9.10
CA TYR A 59 4.66 -5.47 9.65
C TYR A 59 4.42 -6.53 8.59
N LYS A 60 5.31 -7.49 8.48
CA LYS A 60 5.10 -8.68 7.66
C LYS A 60 5.70 -9.89 8.34
N ILE A 61 4.94 -10.97 8.44
CA ILE A 61 5.34 -12.25 8.99
C ILE A 61 5.18 -13.34 7.94
N TYR A 62 6.04 -14.31 7.98
CA TYR A 62 6.06 -15.46 7.10
C TYR A 62 6.13 -16.74 7.94
N GLY A 63 5.54 -17.79 7.45
CA GLY A 63 5.61 -19.10 8.07
C GLY A 63 4.99 -20.18 7.20
N GLU A 64 5.37 -21.40 7.45
CA GLU A 64 4.80 -22.58 6.82
C GLU A 64 3.51 -22.96 7.56
N MET A 65 2.37 -22.95 6.85
CA MET A 65 1.08 -23.33 7.43
C MET A 65 0.70 -24.78 7.10
N TYR A 66 1.18 -25.29 5.98
CA TYR A 66 0.95 -26.67 5.51
C TYR A 66 2.15 -27.09 4.66
N GLU A 67 2.38 -28.36 4.48
CA GLU A 67 3.54 -28.97 3.79
C GLU A 67 4.08 -28.15 2.61
N SER A 68 5.26 -27.55 2.79
CA SER A 68 5.95 -26.70 1.79
C SER A 68 5.17 -25.47 1.31
N ASN A 69 4.09 -25.09 2.00
CA ASN A 69 3.33 -23.89 1.71
C ASN A 69 3.83 -22.74 2.57
N VAL A 70 4.28 -21.68 1.96
CA VAL A 70 4.68 -20.45 2.67
C VAL A 70 3.54 -19.46 2.65
N SER A 71 3.06 -19.13 3.84
CA SER A 71 2.04 -18.10 4.02
C SER A 71 2.65 -16.84 4.58
N SER A 72 2.12 -15.70 4.21
CA SER A 72 2.51 -14.41 4.76
C SER A 72 1.30 -13.55 5.10
N PHE A 73 1.42 -12.82 6.20
CA PHE A 73 0.45 -11.80 6.60
C PHE A 73 1.17 -10.47 6.76
N SER A 74 0.61 -9.40 6.21
CA SER A 74 1.17 -8.06 6.28
C SER A 74 0.14 -7.04 6.74
N VAL A 75 0.58 -6.13 7.61
CA VAL A 75 -0.14 -4.95 8.05
C VAL A 75 0.60 -3.72 7.55
N TYR A 76 -0.12 -2.80 6.95
CA TYR A 76 0.37 -1.49 6.56
C TYR A 76 -0.55 -0.43 7.15
N LEU A 77 0.02 0.47 7.95
CA LEU A 77 -0.69 1.62 8.51
C LEU A 77 0.07 2.88 8.17
N LYS A 78 -0.62 3.90 7.72
CA LYS A 78 -0.01 5.20 7.43
C LYS A 78 -0.94 6.32 7.87
N SER A 79 -0.36 7.37 8.47
CA SER A 79 -1.06 8.59 8.83
C SER A 79 -0.27 9.81 8.42
N SER A 80 -0.96 10.84 7.97
CA SER A 80 -0.46 12.19 7.73
C SER A 80 -1.29 13.16 8.56
N ASN A 81 -0.65 13.97 9.40
CA ASN A 81 -1.34 14.88 10.31
C ASN A 81 -0.67 16.26 10.29
N SER A 82 -1.47 17.32 10.15
CA SER A 82 -0.97 18.69 10.23
C SER A 82 -0.68 19.08 11.67
N LEU A 83 0.48 19.67 11.94
CA LEU A 83 0.86 20.21 13.26
C LEU A 83 0.39 21.66 13.46
N LYS A 84 -0.13 22.32 12.43
CA LYS A 84 -0.52 23.73 12.44
C LYS A 84 -2.00 23.97 12.17
N SER A 85 -2.85 22.95 12.29
CA SER A 85 -4.29 23.03 11.98
C SER A 85 -4.58 23.58 10.57
N LYS A 86 -3.66 23.36 9.63
CA LYS A 86 -3.86 23.64 8.20
C LYS A 86 -4.22 22.36 7.47
N ASP A 87 -4.92 22.48 6.37
CA ASP A 87 -5.18 21.34 5.48
C ASP A 87 -3.87 20.71 5.01
N ILE A 88 -3.84 19.39 4.96
CA ILE A 88 -2.73 18.65 4.38
C ILE A 88 -2.73 18.88 2.87
N LYS A 89 -1.55 19.21 2.31
CA LYS A 89 -1.40 19.38 0.86
C LYS A 89 -1.74 18.09 0.12
N LEU A 90 -2.28 18.21 -1.07
CA LEU A 90 -2.58 17.06 -1.93
C LEU A 90 -1.34 16.15 -2.15
N SER A 91 -0.16 16.75 -2.28
CA SER A 91 1.11 16.02 -2.43
C SER A 91 1.54 15.22 -1.18
N GLU A 92 1.02 15.56 -0.01
CA GLU A 92 1.32 14.91 1.28
C GLU A 92 0.21 13.94 1.71
N ARG A 93 -0.90 13.90 0.98
CA ARG A 93 -1.98 12.93 1.21
C ARG A 93 -1.56 11.54 0.80
N ILE A 94 -2.18 10.57 1.41
CA ILE A 94 -1.84 9.16 1.24
C ILE A 94 -2.62 8.61 0.06
N LEU A 95 -1.88 8.16 -0.95
CA LEU A 95 -2.35 7.23 -1.96
C LEU A 95 -1.73 5.87 -1.63
N LEU A 96 -2.56 4.86 -1.51
CA LEU A 96 -2.09 3.52 -1.13
C LEU A 96 -1.19 2.92 -2.23
N PRO A 97 -0.05 2.32 -1.88
CA PRO A 97 0.77 1.59 -2.85
C PRO A 97 -0.01 0.45 -3.50
N SER A 98 0.23 0.23 -4.79
CA SER A 98 -0.52 -0.74 -5.60
C SER A 98 -0.43 -2.19 -5.12
N ASN A 99 0.65 -2.56 -4.42
CA ASN A 99 0.83 -3.88 -3.82
C ASN A 99 0.10 -4.08 -2.49
N ARG A 100 -0.63 -3.05 -2.00
CA ARG A 100 -1.42 -3.11 -0.75
C ARG A 100 -2.89 -3.38 -0.98
N LEU A 101 -3.37 -3.18 -2.20
CA LEU A 101 -4.72 -3.53 -2.61
C LEU A 101 -4.68 -3.90 -4.10
N ARG A 102 -4.45 -5.18 -4.37
CA ARG A 102 -4.46 -5.73 -5.72
C ARG A 102 -5.91 -5.79 -6.23
N GLY A 103 -6.13 -5.68 -7.51
CA GLY A 103 -7.49 -5.64 -8.07
C GLY A 103 -8.11 -4.23 -8.17
N PHE A 104 -7.36 -3.19 -7.76
CA PHE A 104 -7.77 -1.79 -7.85
C PHE A 104 -6.70 -0.96 -8.55
N GLU A 105 -7.10 -0.03 -9.39
CA GLU A 105 -6.19 0.91 -10.03
C GLU A 105 -5.58 1.86 -8.98
N ARG A 106 -4.26 2.04 -9.05
CA ARG A 106 -3.53 2.87 -8.09
C ARG A 106 -4.06 4.31 -8.07
N GLY A 107 -4.42 4.78 -6.87
CA GLY A 107 -4.88 6.16 -6.68
C GLY A 107 -6.27 6.45 -7.29
N LYS A 108 -7.02 5.42 -7.62
CA LYS A 108 -8.37 5.51 -8.18
C LYS A 108 -9.42 4.88 -7.26
N PHE A 109 -9.22 5.03 -5.96
CA PHE A 109 -10.16 4.68 -4.89
C PHE A 109 -9.88 5.55 -3.67
N GLY A 110 -10.87 5.68 -2.78
CA GLY A 110 -10.79 6.54 -1.61
C GLY A 110 -11.41 7.92 -1.83
N PRO A 111 -11.12 8.89 -0.96
CA PRO A 111 -11.73 10.21 -0.98
C PRO A 111 -11.57 10.96 -2.31
N LYS A 112 -12.65 11.65 -2.72
CA LYS A 112 -12.70 12.43 -3.95
C LYS A 112 -13.01 13.89 -3.66
N ASP A 113 -12.58 14.76 -4.55
CA ASP A 113 -12.96 16.16 -4.65
C ASP A 113 -13.43 16.42 -6.09
N GLY A 114 -14.75 16.42 -6.28
CA GLY A 114 -15.38 16.35 -7.60
C GLY A 114 -15.06 15.00 -8.28
N ASP A 115 -14.43 15.04 -9.46
CA ASP A 115 -14.07 13.85 -10.22
C ASP A 115 -12.66 13.32 -9.89
N ASP A 116 -11.87 14.07 -9.11
CA ASP A 116 -10.48 13.75 -8.82
C ASP A 116 -10.35 12.97 -7.50
N PHE A 117 -9.59 11.86 -7.52
CA PHE A 117 -9.18 11.16 -6.30
C PHE A 117 -8.06 11.94 -5.63
N ILE A 118 -8.26 12.29 -4.37
CA ILE A 118 -7.35 13.17 -3.62
C ILE A 118 -6.52 12.43 -2.56
N GLY A 119 -6.75 11.13 -2.38
CA GLY A 119 -6.17 10.39 -1.27
C GLY A 119 -6.73 10.81 0.09
N GLY A 120 -6.16 10.26 1.15
CA GLY A 120 -6.63 10.53 2.51
C GLY A 120 -5.49 10.89 3.46
N ASN A 121 -5.86 11.22 4.69
CA ASN A 121 -4.92 11.45 5.78
C ASN A 121 -4.50 10.15 6.47
N TYR A 122 -5.29 9.10 6.29
CA TYR A 122 -5.08 7.78 6.89
C TYR A 122 -5.20 6.69 5.85
N ALA A 123 -4.40 5.64 6.00
CA ALA A 123 -4.52 4.42 5.22
C ALA A 123 -4.22 3.21 6.09
N ALA A 124 -4.98 2.15 5.88
CA ALA A 124 -4.72 0.83 6.45
C ALA A 124 -4.85 -0.22 5.37
N ALA A 125 -3.96 -1.22 5.38
CA ALA A 125 -4.07 -2.38 4.53
C ALA A 125 -3.64 -3.64 5.27
N PHE A 126 -4.36 -4.73 5.01
CA PHE A 126 -4.10 -6.08 5.48
C PHE A 126 -3.97 -6.97 4.25
N ASN A 127 -2.86 -7.66 4.15
CA ASN A 127 -2.59 -8.55 3.02
C ASN A 127 -2.27 -9.94 3.54
N PHE A 128 -2.98 -10.93 3.04
CA PHE A 128 -2.65 -12.33 3.21
C PHE A 128 -2.24 -12.90 1.86
N SER A 129 -1.17 -13.68 1.82
CA SER A 129 -0.75 -14.43 0.64
C SER A 129 -0.25 -15.81 1.06
N SER A 130 -0.50 -16.79 0.23
CA SER A 130 -0.04 -18.14 0.48
C SER A 130 0.41 -18.79 -0.82
N THR A 131 1.61 -19.37 -0.82
CA THR A 131 2.14 -20.07 -2.00
C THR A 131 1.37 -21.37 -2.22
N ILE A 132 1.27 -21.78 -3.48
CA ILE A 132 0.72 -23.06 -3.89
C ILE A 132 1.89 -23.97 -4.26
N PRO A 133 2.25 -24.94 -3.41
CA PRO A 133 3.43 -25.75 -3.63
C PRO A 133 3.29 -26.67 -4.85
N LYS A 134 4.40 -26.92 -5.52
CA LYS A 134 4.56 -27.97 -6.53
C LYS A 134 3.70 -27.86 -7.80
N ILE A 135 3.31 -26.65 -8.23
CA ILE A 135 2.64 -26.49 -9.53
C ILE A 135 3.59 -26.81 -10.68
N LEU A 136 4.86 -26.41 -10.56
CA LEU A 136 5.89 -26.70 -11.54
C LEU A 136 7.02 -27.48 -10.89
N GLU A 137 7.24 -28.72 -11.33
CA GLU A 137 8.43 -29.50 -10.96
C GLU A 137 9.68 -28.81 -11.53
N ASN A 138 10.71 -28.63 -10.71
CA ASN A 138 12.01 -28.03 -11.07
C ASN A 138 12.02 -26.49 -11.31
N SER A 139 11.04 -25.75 -10.81
CA SER A 139 11.02 -24.28 -10.91
C SER A 139 11.22 -23.59 -9.57
N GLU A 140 12.48 -23.55 -9.10
CA GLU A 140 12.83 -22.96 -7.79
C GLU A 140 12.67 -21.44 -7.75
N ASN A 141 12.55 -20.78 -8.91
CA ASN A 141 12.50 -19.32 -9.02
C ASN A 141 11.07 -18.77 -9.27
N ILE A 142 10.05 -19.63 -9.29
CA ILE A 142 8.67 -19.24 -9.59
C ILE A 142 7.76 -19.70 -8.46
N ASP A 143 7.11 -18.73 -7.83
CA ASP A 143 6.09 -18.96 -6.81
C ASP A 143 4.71 -18.65 -7.38
N PHE A 144 3.80 -19.62 -7.32
CA PHE A 144 2.38 -19.41 -7.54
C PHE A 144 1.74 -19.15 -6.17
N LEU A 145 0.90 -18.15 -6.11
CA LEU A 145 0.25 -17.76 -4.85
C LEU A 145 -1.21 -17.41 -5.06
N PHE A 146 -1.99 -17.59 -4.02
CA PHE A 146 -3.28 -16.93 -3.87
C PHE A 146 -3.18 -15.84 -2.81
N PHE A 147 -4.09 -14.88 -2.84
CA PHE A 147 -4.10 -13.79 -1.88
C PHE A 147 -5.49 -13.25 -1.58
N LEU A 148 -5.56 -12.61 -0.42
CA LEU A 148 -6.66 -11.80 0.04
C LEU A 148 -6.11 -10.46 0.52
N ASP A 149 -6.66 -9.37 0.00
CA ASP A 149 -6.31 -8.02 0.42
C ASP A 149 -7.55 -7.32 0.97
N ALA A 150 -7.35 -6.54 2.03
CA ALA A 150 -8.36 -5.61 2.54
C ALA A 150 -7.68 -4.29 2.87
N ALA A 151 -8.24 -3.18 2.43
CA ALA A 151 -7.66 -1.86 2.67
C ALA A 151 -8.69 -0.74 2.64
N ASN A 152 -8.30 0.38 3.25
CA ASN A 152 -9.00 1.64 3.08
C ASN A 152 -8.03 2.82 3.10
N VAL A 153 -8.45 3.92 2.46
CA VAL A 153 -7.83 5.25 2.51
C VAL A 153 -8.94 6.22 2.86
N TRP A 154 -8.76 7.01 3.93
CA TRP A 154 -9.82 7.90 4.43
C TRP A 154 -9.25 9.15 5.11
N GLY A 155 -10.16 10.02 5.53
CA GLY A 155 -9.86 11.25 6.22
C GLY A 155 -9.46 12.36 5.28
N VAL A 156 -10.26 13.43 5.33
CA VAL A 156 -9.99 14.71 4.65
C VAL A 156 -10.16 15.84 5.65
N ASP A 157 -9.42 16.93 5.49
CA ASP A 157 -9.39 18.02 6.46
C ASP A 157 -10.58 18.99 6.30
N TYR A 158 -11.43 18.80 5.29
CA TYR A 158 -12.51 19.69 4.95
C TYR A 158 -13.80 18.95 4.60
N PHE A 159 -14.92 19.60 4.85
CA PHE A 159 -16.24 19.00 4.83
C PHE A 159 -16.81 18.65 3.45
N ASN A 160 -16.20 19.11 2.36
CA ASN A 160 -16.74 18.94 1.01
C ASN A 160 -16.21 17.70 0.29
N GLY A 161 -15.39 16.89 0.96
CA GLY A 161 -14.90 15.62 0.44
C GLY A 161 -15.60 14.45 1.14
N ASP A 162 -15.88 13.37 0.42
CA ASP A 162 -16.36 12.14 1.02
C ASP A 162 -15.23 11.52 1.84
N ASP A 163 -15.41 11.43 3.15
CA ASP A 163 -14.40 10.93 4.08
C ASP A 163 -14.11 9.43 3.87
N GLU A 164 -15.11 8.69 3.44
CA GLU A 164 -15.06 7.23 3.16
C GLU A 164 -14.46 6.35 4.28
N GLY A 165 -14.49 6.83 5.53
CA GLY A 165 -13.89 6.13 6.67
C GLY A 165 -14.46 4.75 6.93
N SER A 166 -15.70 4.48 6.53
CA SER A 166 -16.38 3.18 6.69
C SER A 166 -16.24 2.25 5.48
N GLU A 167 -15.68 2.72 4.37
CA GLU A 167 -15.61 1.97 3.11
C GLU A 167 -14.39 1.04 3.10
N ILE A 168 -14.58 -0.21 3.50
CA ILE A 168 -13.54 -1.24 3.40
C ILE A 168 -13.58 -1.88 2.03
N ARG A 169 -12.48 -1.78 1.29
CA ARG A 169 -12.27 -2.43 0.01
C ARG A 169 -11.56 -3.73 0.20
N SER A 170 -11.95 -4.76 -0.53
CA SER A 170 -11.28 -6.04 -0.48
C SER A 170 -11.22 -6.71 -1.85
N SER A 171 -10.23 -7.57 -2.02
CA SER A 171 -10.01 -8.32 -3.24
C SER A 171 -9.44 -9.70 -2.95
N ILE A 172 -9.65 -10.59 -3.90
CA ILE A 172 -9.08 -11.93 -3.94
C ILE A 172 -8.40 -12.14 -5.29
N GLY A 173 -7.38 -12.97 -5.33
CA GLY A 173 -6.75 -13.27 -6.60
C GLY A 173 -5.66 -14.32 -6.50
N ILE A 174 -5.03 -14.53 -7.65
CA ILE A 174 -3.86 -15.39 -7.82
C ILE A 174 -2.70 -14.57 -8.38
N GLY A 175 -1.50 -15.00 -8.10
CA GLY A 175 -0.29 -14.34 -8.57
C GLY A 175 0.79 -15.33 -8.95
N ILE A 176 1.75 -14.82 -9.71
CA ILE A 176 3.00 -15.50 -10.04
C ILE A 176 4.12 -14.53 -9.72
N ASP A 177 4.97 -14.89 -8.78
CA ASP A 177 6.20 -14.18 -8.47
C ASP A 177 7.38 -14.96 -9.06
N TRP A 178 8.11 -14.33 -9.97
CA TRP A 178 9.19 -14.96 -10.71
C TRP A 178 10.49 -14.17 -10.50
N LEU A 179 11.46 -14.83 -9.87
CA LEU A 179 12.80 -14.26 -9.69
C LEU A 179 13.64 -14.52 -10.95
N THR A 180 13.83 -13.48 -11.75
CA THR A 180 14.61 -13.54 -12.99
C THR A 180 16.01 -12.92 -12.82
N PRO A 181 16.98 -13.20 -13.72
CA PRO A 181 18.28 -12.53 -13.70
C PRO A 181 18.23 -10.98 -13.84
N VAL A 182 17.16 -10.46 -14.43
CA VAL A 182 16.95 -9.00 -14.59
C VAL A 182 16.18 -8.38 -13.43
N GLY A 183 15.76 -9.19 -12.46
CA GLY A 183 15.00 -8.78 -11.29
C GLY A 183 13.68 -9.55 -11.12
N PRO A 184 13.00 -9.34 -10.00
CA PRO A 184 11.74 -10.01 -9.74
C PRO A 184 10.62 -9.45 -10.63
N LEU A 185 9.84 -10.37 -11.20
CA LEU A 185 8.62 -10.10 -11.95
C LEU A 185 7.42 -10.59 -11.14
N SER A 186 6.34 -9.84 -11.17
CA SER A 186 5.09 -10.26 -10.54
C SER A 186 3.92 -10.07 -11.51
N PHE A 187 3.13 -11.12 -11.68
CA PHE A 187 1.88 -11.11 -12.44
C PHE A 187 0.74 -11.37 -11.48
N THR A 188 -0.31 -10.59 -11.57
CA THR A 188 -1.45 -10.68 -10.66
C THR A 188 -2.75 -10.65 -11.45
N LEU A 189 -3.64 -11.62 -11.15
CA LEU A 189 -5.03 -11.61 -11.56
C LEU A 189 -5.87 -11.47 -10.30
N ALA A 190 -6.73 -10.46 -10.25
CA ALA A 190 -7.49 -10.11 -9.07
C ALA A 190 -8.92 -9.71 -9.39
N GLU A 191 -9.83 -10.01 -8.46
CA GLU A 191 -11.22 -9.59 -8.47
C GLU A 191 -11.55 -8.84 -7.18
N ALA A 192 -12.23 -7.71 -7.30
CA ALA A 192 -12.70 -6.92 -6.16
C ALA A 192 -13.92 -7.61 -5.54
N ILE A 193 -13.88 -7.88 -4.22
CA ILE A 193 -15.00 -8.43 -3.44
C ILE A 193 -15.89 -7.29 -2.95
N THR A 194 -15.28 -6.29 -2.32
CA THR A 194 -15.99 -5.08 -1.83
C THR A 194 -15.33 -3.84 -2.43
N LYS A 195 -16.15 -2.93 -2.92
CA LYS A 195 -15.72 -1.66 -3.51
C LYS A 195 -16.81 -0.61 -3.40
N SER A 196 -16.42 0.66 -3.41
CA SER A 196 -17.36 1.78 -3.62
C SER A 196 -17.74 1.87 -5.11
N SER A 197 -18.88 2.49 -5.39
CA SER A 197 -19.34 2.70 -6.77
C SER A 197 -18.43 3.60 -7.61
N THR A 198 -17.60 4.41 -6.96
CA THR A 198 -16.66 5.32 -7.60
C THR A 198 -15.27 4.72 -7.84
N ASP A 199 -14.98 3.56 -7.21
CA ASP A 199 -13.67 2.92 -7.33
C ASP A 199 -13.42 2.36 -8.73
N VAL A 200 -12.19 2.48 -9.21
CA VAL A 200 -11.74 1.88 -10.46
C VAL A 200 -10.96 0.60 -10.17
N THR A 201 -11.43 -0.51 -10.72
CA THR A 201 -10.81 -1.83 -10.55
C THR A 201 -9.92 -2.18 -11.73
N GLU A 202 -8.88 -3.00 -11.48
CA GLU A 202 -7.94 -3.49 -12.46
C GLU A 202 -7.72 -4.99 -12.25
N SER A 203 -8.24 -5.83 -13.14
CA SER A 203 -8.20 -7.28 -12.96
C SER A 203 -6.82 -7.91 -13.23
N PHE A 204 -5.96 -7.26 -14.02
CA PHE A 204 -4.63 -7.75 -14.35
C PHE A 204 -3.58 -6.69 -14.06
N ARG A 205 -2.49 -7.09 -13.42
CA ARG A 205 -1.32 -6.22 -13.18
C ARG A 205 -0.02 -6.97 -13.40
N PHE A 206 0.91 -6.28 -14.04
CA PHE A 206 2.31 -6.68 -14.18
C PHE A 206 3.21 -5.70 -13.45
N ASN A 207 4.13 -6.20 -12.65
CA ASN A 207 5.16 -5.39 -12.00
C ASN A 207 6.54 -5.95 -12.32
N LEU A 208 7.48 -5.03 -12.58
CA LEU A 208 8.91 -5.29 -12.73
C LEU A 208 9.64 -4.57 -11.61
N GLY A 209 10.43 -5.29 -10.81
CA GLY A 209 11.25 -4.70 -9.76
C GLY A 209 10.87 -5.10 -8.34
N THR A 210 11.60 -4.58 -7.34
CA THR A 210 11.52 -4.93 -5.92
C THR A 210 10.32 -4.28 -5.23
N THR A 211 9.13 -4.74 -5.46
CA THR A 211 7.93 -4.33 -4.68
C THR A 211 7.53 -5.34 -3.60
N PHE A 212 8.46 -6.20 -3.19
CA PHE A 212 8.24 -7.24 -2.17
C PHE A 212 8.46 -6.75 -0.74
#